data_70532d0c2fb1c20b0e656b4c71f4f98c
#
_entry.id   70532d0c2fb1c20b0e656b4c71f4f98c
#
_cell.length_a   1.000
_cell.length_b   1.000
_cell.length_c   1.000
_cell.angle_alpha   90.00
_cell.angle_beta   90.00
_cell.angle_gamma   90.00
#
_symmetry.space_group_name_H-M   'P 1'
#
loop_
_entity.id
_entity.type
_entity.pdbx_description
1 polymer ?
#
loop_
_entity_poly.entity_id
_entity_poly.type
_entity_poly.pdbx_seq_one_letter_code
_entity_poly.pdbx_strand_id
1 'polypeptide(L)'
;MELPASKINVIFGNLISFLLEHGQVNVDGIEKIRDVFNLTVILTSDYDESHDINHHVDVYRNAIIILKSFGGSDKLQMDSDKYHYLCDLLMYSSLLHDTIDHKYKNRIEEKILCVNDFLKNTVQEKYADIKWIIDNISYSKEHKNGYPLHHDKIVQLARDIISDADKLEAIGDKGLERCYQFTIACNPGISDENATKIVVEHCHEKLLKLKDNFIRTEKGKKMALPLHMILVDFVNNYDINH
;
A
#
# COMPACT_ATOMS: atom_id res chain seq x y z
N MET A 1 -6.84 18.37 5.61
CA MET A 1 -6.52 19.61 4.83
C MET A 1 -6.20 19.17 3.42
N GLU A 2 -6.92 19.67 2.41
CA GLU A 2 -6.66 19.28 1.02
C GLU A 2 -5.24 19.65 0.60
N LEU A 3 -4.57 18.71 -0.09
CA LEU A 3 -3.24 18.97 -0.66
C LEU A 3 -3.34 20.02 -1.78
N PRO A 4 -2.45 21.04 -1.81
CA PRO A 4 -2.42 22.00 -2.91
C PRO A 4 -2.19 21.31 -4.26
N ALA A 5 -2.85 21.79 -5.31
CA ALA A 5 -2.71 21.23 -6.67
C ALA A 5 -1.24 21.17 -7.15
N SER A 6 -0.40 22.12 -6.74
CA SER A 6 1.04 22.10 -7.04
C SER A 6 1.76 20.89 -6.43
N LYS A 7 1.43 20.51 -5.18
CA LYS A 7 1.99 19.31 -4.54
C LYS A 7 1.51 18.03 -5.22
N ILE A 8 0.21 17.95 -5.56
CA ILE A 8 -0.36 16.81 -6.29
C ILE A 8 0.36 16.59 -7.62
N ASN A 9 0.59 17.66 -8.39
CA ASN A 9 1.33 17.58 -9.65
C ASN A 9 2.78 17.11 -9.48
N VAL A 10 3.45 17.51 -8.41
CA VAL A 10 4.82 17.06 -8.08
C VAL A 10 4.82 15.57 -7.74
N ILE A 11 3.88 15.10 -6.92
CA ILE A 11 3.75 13.68 -6.56
C ILE A 11 3.52 12.83 -7.82
N PHE A 12 2.59 13.26 -8.68
CA PHE A 12 2.31 12.59 -9.95
C PHE A 12 3.54 12.58 -10.88
N GLY A 13 4.21 13.72 -11.07
CA GLY A 13 5.41 13.83 -11.89
C GLY A 13 6.53 12.89 -11.41
N ASN A 14 6.75 12.83 -10.09
CA ASN A 14 7.73 11.92 -9.48
C ASN A 14 7.35 10.43 -9.66
N LEU A 15 6.06 10.11 -9.60
CA LEU A 15 5.60 8.74 -9.90
C LEU A 15 5.87 8.37 -11.35
N ILE A 16 5.51 9.24 -12.30
CA ILE A 16 5.73 8.97 -13.73
C ILE A 16 7.21 8.84 -14.05
N SER A 17 8.07 9.71 -13.52
CA SER A 17 9.53 9.61 -13.69
C SER A 17 10.05 8.26 -13.19
N PHE A 18 9.64 7.84 -12.00
CA PHE A 18 9.99 6.53 -11.45
C PHE A 18 9.53 5.37 -12.36
N LEU A 19 8.30 5.41 -12.87
CA LEU A 19 7.76 4.34 -13.73
C LEU A 19 8.48 4.28 -15.09
N LEU A 20 8.85 5.43 -15.66
CA LEU A 20 9.65 5.51 -16.88
C LEU A 20 11.06 4.91 -16.69
N GLU A 21 11.75 5.28 -15.61
CA GLU A 21 13.07 4.72 -15.24
C GLU A 21 13.02 3.19 -15.06
N HIS A 22 11.89 2.67 -14.63
CA HIS A 22 11.68 1.24 -14.44
C HIS A 22 11.08 0.54 -15.65
N GLY A 23 10.81 1.24 -16.76
CA GLY A 23 10.23 0.66 -17.97
C GLY A 23 8.82 0.08 -17.77
N GLN A 24 8.03 0.67 -16.87
CA GLN A 24 6.71 0.19 -16.51
C GLN A 24 5.57 0.98 -17.14
N VAL A 25 5.86 2.04 -17.86
CA VAL A 25 4.85 2.87 -18.51
C VAL A 25 5.34 3.39 -19.86
N ASN A 26 4.44 3.44 -20.82
CA ASN A 26 4.56 4.17 -22.08
C ASN A 26 3.61 5.37 -22.06
N VAL A 27 3.60 6.15 -23.14
CA VAL A 27 2.77 7.37 -23.25
C VAL A 27 1.28 7.08 -23.01
N ASP A 28 0.76 6.01 -23.59
CA ASP A 28 -0.66 5.63 -23.44
C ASP A 28 -0.99 5.16 -22.01
N GLY A 29 -0.03 4.53 -21.33
CA GLY A 29 -0.16 4.11 -19.94
C GLY A 29 -0.23 5.27 -18.95
N ILE A 30 0.36 6.43 -19.28
CA ILE A 30 0.35 7.62 -18.41
C ILE A 30 -1.08 8.12 -18.15
N GLU A 31 -1.94 8.10 -19.16
CA GLU A 31 -3.34 8.55 -19.01
C GLU A 31 -4.11 7.63 -18.04
N LYS A 32 -3.96 6.31 -18.18
CA LYS A 32 -4.59 5.35 -17.25
C LYS A 32 -4.16 5.58 -15.81
N ILE A 33 -2.85 5.80 -15.59
CA ILE A 33 -2.30 6.09 -14.26
C ILE A 33 -2.87 7.40 -13.73
N ARG A 34 -2.99 8.42 -14.58
CA ARG A 34 -3.54 9.73 -14.20
C ARG A 34 -4.98 9.62 -13.72
N ASP A 35 -5.80 8.83 -14.41
CA ASP A 35 -7.22 8.68 -14.07
C ASP A 35 -7.40 8.04 -12.69
N VAL A 36 -6.72 6.92 -12.43
CA VAL A 36 -6.80 6.25 -11.13
C VAL A 36 -6.12 7.07 -10.02
N PHE A 37 -5.01 7.75 -10.31
CA PHE A 37 -4.34 8.65 -9.38
C PHE A 37 -5.26 9.81 -8.95
N ASN A 38 -5.91 10.48 -9.91
CA ASN A 38 -6.84 11.58 -9.62
C ASN A 38 -8.04 11.10 -8.80
N LEU A 39 -8.58 9.92 -9.10
CA LEU A 39 -9.62 9.31 -8.28
C LEU A 39 -9.14 9.08 -6.85
N THR A 40 -7.93 8.53 -6.67
CA THR A 40 -7.34 8.30 -5.34
C THR A 40 -7.19 9.62 -4.58
N VAL A 41 -6.68 10.68 -5.21
CA VAL A 41 -6.57 12.03 -4.60
C VAL A 41 -7.93 12.52 -4.08
N ILE A 42 -8.98 12.40 -4.90
CA ILE A 42 -10.34 12.82 -4.51
C ILE A 42 -10.86 12.00 -3.32
N LEU A 43 -10.68 10.68 -3.37
CA LEU A 43 -11.21 9.77 -2.34
C LEU A 43 -10.47 9.86 -1.00
N THR A 44 -9.20 10.28 -1.01
CA THR A 44 -8.36 10.40 0.19
C THR A 44 -8.19 11.84 0.68
N SER A 45 -8.86 12.80 0.06
CA SER A 45 -8.72 14.24 0.38
C SER A 45 -9.12 14.61 1.82
N ASP A 46 -9.96 13.79 2.45
CA ASP A 46 -10.41 13.91 3.84
C ASP A 46 -9.63 13.04 4.83
N TYR A 47 -8.59 12.32 4.36
CA TYR A 47 -7.75 11.48 5.21
C TYR A 47 -6.63 12.29 5.87
N ASP A 48 -6.08 11.78 6.96
CA ASP A 48 -4.87 12.31 7.56
C ASP A 48 -3.62 11.95 6.74
N GLU A 49 -2.47 12.55 7.09
CA GLU A 49 -1.20 12.34 6.37
C GLU A 49 -0.72 10.87 6.36
N SER A 50 -1.24 10.03 7.26
CA SER A 50 -0.86 8.61 7.32
C SER A 50 -1.47 7.75 6.22
N HIS A 51 -2.57 8.22 5.59
CA HIS A 51 -3.32 7.50 4.55
C HIS A 51 -3.60 8.38 3.32
N ASP A 52 -2.79 9.41 3.10
CA ASP A 52 -2.91 10.31 1.96
C ASP A 52 -2.40 9.67 0.65
N ILE A 53 -2.45 10.43 -0.45
CA ILE A 53 -2.00 10.00 -1.77
C ILE A 53 -0.53 9.52 -1.79
N ASN A 54 0.34 10.04 -0.91
CA ASN A 54 1.74 9.61 -0.85
C ASN A 54 1.85 8.14 -0.45
N HIS A 55 1.06 7.69 0.52
CA HIS A 55 1.03 6.28 0.90
C HIS A 55 0.69 5.37 -0.28
N HIS A 56 -0.38 5.67 -1.03
CA HIS A 56 -0.80 4.88 -2.20
C HIS A 56 0.27 4.84 -3.29
N VAL A 57 0.94 5.98 -3.54
CA VAL A 57 2.04 6.07 -4.50
C VAL A 57 3.25 5.24 -4.05
N ASP A 58 3.61 5.28 -2.77
CA ASP A 58 4.75 4.54 -2.25
C ASP A 58 4.48 3.02 -2.21
N VAL A 59 3.24 2.60 -1.92
CA VAL A 59 2.82 1.20 -2.08
C VAL A 59 2.97 0.76 -3.55
N TYR A 60 2.54 1.58 -4.51
CA TYR A 60 2.70 1.24 -5.93
C TYR A 60 4.18 1.17 -6.35
N ARG A 61 5.03 2.09 -5.89
CA ARG A 61 6.49 2.04 -6.13
C ARG A 61 7.12 0.78 -5.57
N ASN A 62 6.80 0.44 -4.32
CA ASN A 62 7.28 -0.79 -3.70
C ASN A 62 6.83 -2.04 -4.47
N ALA A 63 5.58 -2.07 -4.93
CA ALA A 63 5.05 -3.16 -5.75
C ALA A 63 5.85 -3.32 -7.07
N ILE A 64 6.20 -2.22 -7.75
CA ILE A 64 7.04 -2.25 -8.96
C ILE A 64 8.45 -2.75 -8.66
N ILE A 65 9.07 -2.33 -7.55
CA ILE A 65 10.39 -2.82 -7.14
C ILE A 65 10.36 -4.34 -6.88
N ILE A 66 9.31 -4.82 -6.23
CA ILE A 66 9.10 -6.24 -5.98
C ILE A 66 8.88 -6.98 -7.30
N LEU A 67 7.98 -6.51 -8.17
CA LEU A 67 7.71 -7.11 -9.49
C LEU A 67 8.99 -7.26 -10.31
N LYS A 68 9.82 -6.23 -10.39
CA LYS A 68 11.08 -6.26 -11.16
C LYS A 68 12.05 -7.33 -10.67
N SER A 69 12.01 -7.69 -9.40
CA SER A 69 12.87 -8.75 -8.85
C SER A 69 12.58 -10.15 -9.42
N PHE A 70 11.40 -10.35 -9.98
CA PHE A 70 11.05 -11.60 -10.67
C PHE A 70 11.70 -11.70 -12.07
N GLY A 71 12.31 -10.62 -12.58
CA GLY A 71 13.11 -10.64 -13.81
C GLY A 71 12.32 -10.53 -15.12
N GLY A 72 11.09 -9.96 -15.04
CA GLY A 72 10.23 -9.69 -16.20
C GLY A 72 9.39 -10.88 -16.66
N SER A 73 8.68 -10.68 -17.77
CA SER A 73 7.74 -11.66 -18.35
C SER A 73 8.40 -13.02 -18.64
N ASP A 74 9.61 -13.02 -19.16
CA ASP A 74 10.32 -14.24 -19.57
C ASP A 74 10.60 -15.16 -18.37
N LYS A 75 11.08 -14.59 -17.26
CA LYS A 75 11.34 -15.37 -16.04
C LYS A 75 10.09 -15.79 -15.31
N LEU A 76 9.03 -15.01 -15.41
CA LEU A 76 7.70 -15.36 -14.91
C LEU A 76 6.98 -16.35 -15.83
N GLN A 77 7.54 -16.66 -17.01
CA GLN A 77 6.93 -17.52 -18.03
C GLN A 77 5.52 -17.02 -18.42
N MET A 78 5.36 -15.70 -18.52
CA MET A 78 4.14 -15.02 -18.92
C MET A 78 4.27 -14.49 -20.34
N ASP A 79 3.24 -14.67 -21.16
CA ASP A 79 3.10 -13.90 -22.40
C ASP A 79 2.87 -12.41 -22.08
N SER A 80 2.99 -11.56 -23.11
CA SER A 80 2.85 -10.11 -22.98
C SER A 80 1.50 -9.71 -22.35
N ASP A 81 0.41 -10.38 -22.73
CA ASP A 81 -0.93 -10.02 -22.28
C ASP A 81 -1.09 -10.32 -20.78
N LYS A 82 -0.61 -11.48 -20.32
CA LYS A 82 -0.61 -11.83 -18.89
C LYS A 82 0.29 -10.91 -18.06
N TYR A 83 1.43 -10.51 -18.60
CA TYR A 83 2.31 -9.57 -17.90
C TYR A 83 1.68 -8.17 -17.80
N HIS A 84 1.06 -7.67 -18.87
CA HIS A 84 0.30 -6.41 -18.83
C HIS A 84 -0.91 -6.50 -17.89
N TYR A 85 -1.59 -7.65 -17.88
CA TYR A 85 -2.67 -7.90 -16.92
C TYR A 85 -2.18 -7.80 -15.47
N LEU A 86 -1.05 -8.44 -15.14
CA LEU A 86 -0.43 -8.33 -13.82
C LEU A 86 -0.07 -6.87 -13.48
N CYS A 87 0.53 -6.12 -14.41
CA CYS A 87 0.86 -4.71 -14.21
C CYS A 87 -0.37 -3.85 -13.92
N ASP A 88 -1.48 -4.07 -14.66
CA ASP A 88 -2.73 -3.38 -14.42
C ASP A 88 -3.32 -3.72 -13.04
N LEU A 89 -3.31 -5.00 -12.62
CA LEU A 89 -3.74 -5.40 -11.29
C LEU A 89 -2.94 -4.69 -10.20
N LEU A 90 -1.60 -4.61 -10.36
CA LEU A 90 -0.74 -3.91 -9.40
C LEU A 90 -1.05 -2.41 -9.34
N MET A 91 -1.23 -1.75 -10.49
CA MET A 91 -1.52 -0.33 -10.57
C MET A 91 -2.85 0.01 -9.87
N TYR A 92 -3.95 -0.59 -10.33
CA TYR A 92 -5.27 -0.27 -9.79
C TYR A 92 -5.40 -0.65 -8.32
N SER A 93 -4.93 -1.84 -7.94
CA SER A 93 -5.08 -2.28 -6.55
C SER A 93 -4.18 -1.50 -5.60
N SER A 94 -2.94 -1.15 -5.98
CA SER A 94 -2.07 -0.33 -5.11
C SER A 94 -2.61 1.08 -4.90
N LEU A 95 -3.12 1.72 -5.97
CA LEU A 95 -3.64 3.08 -5.88
C LEU A 95 -5.01 3.15 -5.19
N LEU A 96 -5.81 2.07 -5.19
CA LEU A 96 -7.17 2.08 -4.64
C LEU A 96 -7.32 1.32 -3.30
N HIS A 97 -6.29 0.62 -2.80
CA HIS A 97 -6.43 -0.34 -1.70
C HIS A 97 -7.04 0.23 -0.42
N ASP A 98 -6.65 1.42 0.00
CA ASP A 98 -7.08 2.07 1.23
C ASP A 98 -8.01 3.28 1.02
N THR A 99 -8.54 3.47 -0.22
CA THR A 99 -9.50 4.55 -0.51
C THR A 99 -10.83 4.37 0.20
N ILE A 100 -11.13 3.17 0.71
CA ILE A 100 -12.33 2.80 1.46
C ILE A 100 -11.91 2.23 2.82
N ASP A 101 -11.23 3.04 3.63
CA ASP A 101 -10.87 2.60 4.99
C ASP A 101 -12.01 2.91 5.97
N HIS A 102 -12.46 1.87 6.67
CA HIS A 102 -13.51 1.95 7.70
C HIS A 102 -13.17 2.84 8.91
N LYS A 103 -11.91 3.25 9.06
CA LYS A 103 -11.48 4.24 10.06
C LYS A 103 -12.08 5.62 9.75
N TYR A 104 -12.25 5.94 8.47
CA TYR A 104 -12.82 7.21 7.97
C TYR A 104 -14.27 7.00 7.55
N LYS A 105 -15.20 7.04 8.53
CA LYS A 105 -16.61 6.69 8.32
C LYS A 105 -17.38 7.64 7.40
N ASN A 106 -16.86 8.84 7.16
CA ASN A 106 -17.51 9.82 6.32
C ASN A 106 -17.55 9.36 4.85
N ARG A 107 -18.78 9.33 4.28
CA ARG A 107 -19.00 9.06 2.86
C ARG A 107 -18.52 7.67 2.37
N ILE A 108 -18.39 6.67 3.27
CA ILE A 108 -17.92 5.32 2.88
C ILE A 108 -18.75 4.72 1.73
N GLU A 109 -20.09 4.76 1.82
CA GLU A 109 -20.96 4.21 0.79
C GLU A 109 -20.76 4.91 -0.57
N GLU A 110 -20.59 6.23 -0.55
CA GLU A 110 -20.32 7.02 -1.73
C GLU A 110 -18.95 6.69 -2.34
N LYS A 111 -17.91 6.54 -1.52
CA LYS A 111 -16.58 6.10 -1.95
C LYS A 111 -16.61 4.70 -2.57
N ILE A 112 -17.34 3.77 -1.96
CA ILE A 112 -17.55 2.41 -2.51
C ILE A 112 -18.21 2.47 -3.89
N LEU A 113 -19.25 3.28 -4.05
CA LEU A 113 -19.92 3.44 -5.35
C LEU A 113 -18.97 4.04 -6.38
N CYS A 114 -18.26 5.12 -6.05
CA CYS A 114 -17.28 5.74 -6.93
C CYS A 114 -16.20 4.75 -7.43
N VAL A 115 -15.59 3.98 -6.53
CA VAL A 115 -14.57 2.98 -6.91
C VAL A 115 -15.17 1.90 -7.80
N ASN A 116 -16.34 1.37 -7.43
CA ASN A 116 -16.99 0.32 -8.21
C ASN A 116 -17.38 0.79 -9.61
N ASP A 117 -17.94 1.99 -9.73
CA ASP A 117 -18.34 2.56 -11.01
C ASP A 117 -17.11 2.87 -11.88
N PHE A 118 -16.06 3.44 -11.30
CA PHE A 118 -14.80 3.66 -12.01
C PHE A 118 -14.23 2.37 -12.58
N LEU A 119 -14.07 1.33 -11.75
CA LEU A 119 -13.50 0.06 -12.18
C LEU A 119 -14.35 -0.65 -13.24
N LYS A 120 -15.69 -0.65 -13.08
CA LYS A 120 -16.59 -1.26 -14.06
C LYS A 120 -16.58 -0.53 -15.41
N ASN A 121 -16.44 0.78 -15.40
CA ASN A 121 -16.44 1.58 -16.63
C ASN A 121 -15.06 1.59 -17.32
N THR A 122 -13.97 1.42 -16.56
CA THR A 122 -12.61 1.55 -17.09
C THR A 122 -11.97 0.19 -17.39
N VAL A 123 -12.18 -0.82 -16.52
CA VAL A 123 -11.50 -2.13 -16.57
C VAL A 123 -12.45 -3.27 -16.15
N GLN A 124 -13.63 -3.32 -16.76
CA GLN A 124 -14.70 -4.26 -16.39
C GLN A 124 -14.23 -5.72 -16.28
N GLU A 125 -13.38 -6.17 -17.19
CA GLU A 125 -12.85 -7.53 -17.23
C GLU A 125 -11.90 -7.85 -16.05
N LYS A 126 -11.33 -6.83 -15.40
CA LYS A 126 -10.42 -6.96 -14.25
C LYS A 126 -11.08 -6.60 -12.93
N TYR A 127 -12.32 -6.12 -12.95
CA TYR A 127 -13.03 -5.62 -11.79
C TYR A 127 -13.07 -6.62 -10.63
N ALA A 128 -13.43 -7.87 -10.92
CA ALA A 128 -13.56 -8.91 -9.89
C ALA A 128 -12.23 -9.20 -9.21
N ASP A 129 -11.14 -9.28 -9.98
CA ASP A 129 -9.81 -9.60 -9.48
C ASP A 129 -9.21 -8.43 -8.70
N ILE A 130 -9.32 -7.20 -9.19
CA ILE A 130 -8.90 -5.99 -8.45
C ILE A 130 -9.65 -5.90 -7.12
N LYS A 131 -10.97 -6.10 -7.15
CA LYS A 131 -11.79 -6.07 -5.94
C LYS A 131 -11.38 -7.15 -4.94
N TRP A 132 -11.15 -8.38 -5.43
CA TRP A 132 -10.68 -9.47 -4.58
C TRP A 132 -9.31 -9.15 -3.95
N ILE A 133 -8.37 -8.60 -4.72
CA ILE A 133 -7.05 -8.20 -4.21
C ILE A 133 -7.23 -7.19 -3.07
N ILE A 134 -7.92 -6.06 -3.33
CA ILE A 134 -8.15 -5.01 -2.33
C ILE A 134 -8.78 -5.56 -1.05
N ASP A 135 -9.75 -6.46 -1.19
CA ASP A 135 -10.43 -7.05 -0.04
C ASP A 135 -9.56 -8.02 0.77
N ASN A 136 -8.42 -8.50 0.22
CA ASN A 136 -7.60 -9.56 0.80
C ASN A 136 -6.14 -9.18 1.11
N ILE A 137 -5.74 -7.90 1.06
CA ILE A 137 -4.38 -7.46 1.43
C ILE A 137 -4.25 -7.07 2.90
N SER A 138 -5.36 -6.77 3.58
CA SER A 138 -5.37 -6.26 4.95
C SER A 138 -4.72 -7.23 5.95
N TYR A 139 -3.76 -6.72 6.75
CA TYR A 139 -3.18 -7.46 7.86
C TYR A 139 -4.24 -8.03 8.81
N SER A 140 -5.21 -7.22 9.22
CA SER A 140 -6.22 -7.64 10.20
C SER A 140 -7.10 -8.78 9.69
N LYS A 141 -7.42 -8.78 8.38
CA LYS A 141 -8.18 -9.86 7.76
C LYS A 141 -7.33 -11.14 7.66
N GLU A 142 -6.08 -11.03 7.20
CA GLU A 142 -5.16 -12.16 7.08
C GLU A 142 -4.82 -12.76 8.46
N HIS A 143 -4.60 -11.92 9.47
CA HIS A 143 -4.34 -12.37 10.85
C HIS A 143 -5.53 -13.15 11.43
N LYS A 144 -6.76 -12.70 11.17
CA LYS A 144 -7.99 -13.32 11.69
C LYS A 144 -8.40 -14.58 10.92
N ASN A 145 -8.29 -14.54 9.60
CA ASN A 145 -8.90 -15.56 8.71
C ASN A 145 -7.86 -16.50 8.07
N GLY A 146 -6.58 -16.24 8.28
CA GLY A 146 -5.48 -16.94 7.61
C GLY A 146 -5.15 -16.35 6.25
N TYR A 147 -4.13 -16.95 5.60
CA TYR A 147 -3.65 -16.53 4.29
C TYR A 147 -4.71 -16.75 3.20
N PRO A 148 -5.13 -15.70 2.47
CA PRO A 148 -6.14 -15.84 1.44
C PRO A 148 -5.57 -16.48 0.18
N LEU A 149 -6.31 -17.44 -0.39
CA LEU A 149 -5.92 -18.14 -1.61
C LEU A 149 -6.86 -17.78 -2.76
N HIS A 150 -6.27 -17.48 -3.92
CA HIS A 150 -6.98 -17.30 -5.19
C HIS A 150 -6.64 -18.45 -6.15
N HIS A 151 -7.60 -18.87 -6.98
CA HIS A 151 -7.40 -19.96 -7.94
C HIS A 151 -6.51 -19.53 -9.13
N ASP A 152 -6.56 -18.25 -9.53
CA ASP A 152 -5.66 -17.69 -10.54
C ASP A 152 -4.34 -17.27 -9.91
N LYS A 153 -3.23 -17.81 -10.44
CA LYS A 153 -1.88 -17.55 -9.93
C LYS A 153 -1.38 -16.13 -10.16
N ILE A 154 -1.88 -15.45 -11.20
CA ILE A 154 -1.50 -14.07 -11.51
C ILE A 154 -2.16 -13.12 -10.49
N VAL A 155 -3.44 -13.35 -10.20
CA VAL A 155 -4.18 -12.60 -9.17
C VAL A 155 -3.56 -12.83 -7.78
N GLN A 156 -3.21 -14.08 -7.46
CA GLN A 156 -2.52 -14.42 -6.21
C GLN A 156 -1.17 -13.70 -6.11
N LEU A 157 -0.37 -13.72 -7.18
CA LEU A 157 0.93 -13.04 -7.21
C LEU A 157 0.76 -11.52 -7.05
N ALA A 158 -0.21 -10.91 -7.75
CA ALA A 158 -0.50 -9.49 -7.59
C ALA A 158 -0.87 -9.15 -6.14
N ARG A 159 -1.76 -9.93 -5.52
CA ARG A 159 -2.14 -9.78 -4.12
C ARG A 159 -0.93 -9.84 -3.19
N ASP A 160 -0.05 -10.82 -3.37
CA ASP A 160 1.11 -11.00 -2.50
C ASP A 160 2.10 -9.85 -2.64
N ILE A 161 2.35 -9.39 -3.87
CA ILE A 161 3.20 -8.22 -4.14
C ILE A 161 2.63 -6.96 -3.47
N ILE A 162 1.34 -6.68 -3.62
CA ILE A 162 0.72 -5.46 -3.06
C ILE A 162 0.64 -5.55 -1.53
N SER A 163 0.29 -6.71 -1.00
CA SER A 163 0.26 -6.95 0.44
C SER A 163 1.63 -6.76 1.10
N ASP A 164 2.71 -7.19 0.43
CA ASP A 164 4.06 -6.94 0.90
C ASP A 164 4.41 -5.45 0.80
N ALA A 165 4.08 -4.81 -0.32
CA ALA A 165 4.34 -3.40 -0.57
C ALA A 165 3.67 -2.49 0.47
N ASP A 166 2.42 -2.76 0.84
CA ASP A 166 1.70 -2.06 1.90
C ASP A 166 2.35 -2.28 3.28
N LYS A 167 2.71 -3.52 3.60
CA LYS A 167 3.35 -3.85 4.87
C LYS A 167 4.75 -3.23 5.02
N LEU A 168 5.47 -3.00 3.92
CA LEU A 168 6.74 -2.26 3.93
C LEU A 168 6.55 -0.80 4.35
N GLU A 169 5.42 -0.16 4.00
CA GLU A 169 5.08 1.19 4.44
C GLU A 169 4.67 1.29 5.92
N ALA A 170 4.36 0.15 6.55
CA ALA A 170 4.00 0.09 7.95
C ALA A 170 5.20 -0.11 8.90
N ILE A 171 6.43 -0.34 8.37
CA ILE A 171 7.63 -0.61 9.17
C ILE A 171 8.75 0.39 8.87
N GLY A 172 9.78 0.41 9.71
CA GLY A 172 10.88 1.38 9.64
C GLY A 172 10.47 2.76 10.18
N ASP A 173 11.32 3.78 9.95
CA ASP A 173 11.11 5.14 10.46
C ASP A 173 9.76 5.72 10.03
N LYS A 174 9.41 5.55 8.75
CA LYS A 174 8.15 6.03 8.20
C LYS A 174 6.93 5.35 8.84
N GLY A 175 7.02 4.05 9.07
CA GLY A 175 5.96 3.29 9.74
C GLY A 175 5.79 3.71 11.21
N LEU A 176 6.89 3.94 11.93
CA LEU A 176 6.87 4.47 13.29
C LEU A 176 6.26 5.87 13.34
N GLU A 177 6.67 6.77 12.45
CA GLU A 177 6.12 8.12 12.35
C GLU A 177 4.62 8.10 12.10
N ARG A 178 4.14 7.32 11.13
CA ARG A 178 2.71 7.14 10.84
C ARG A 178 1.94 6.61 12.06
N CYS A 179 2.49 5.61 12.75
CA CYS A 179 1.89 5.06 13.96
C CYS A 179 1.80 6.10 15.07
N TYR A 180 2.84 6.90 15.27
CA TYR A 180 2.90 7.97 16.25
C TYR A 180 1.87 9.08 15.95
N GLN A 181 1.83 9.56 14.71
CA GLN A 181 0.88 10.58 14.25
C GLN A 181 -0.57 10.11 14.42
N PHE A 182 -0.87 8.87 14.05
CA PHE A 182 -2.18 8.27 14.27
C PHE A 182 -2.54 8.19 15.77
N THR A 183 -1.57 7.82 16.61
CA THR A 183 -1.77 7.75 18.07
C THR A 183 -2.13 9.11 18.65
N ILE A 184 -1.44 10.18 18.24
CA ILE A 184 -1.75 11.56 18.66
C ILE A 184 -3.12 12.00 18.15
N ALA A 185 -3.42 11.72 16.89
CA ALA A 185 -4.71 12.09 16.30
C ALA A 185 -5.91 11.43 17.02
N CYS A 186 -5.74 10.17 17.44
CA CYS A 186 -6.77 9.43 18.18
C CYS A 186 -6.86 9.82 19.67
N ASN A 187 -5.81 10.45 20.25
CA ASN A 187 -5.72 10.79 21.68
C ASN A 187 -5.30 12.25 21.88
N PRO A 188 -6.17 13.23 21.57
CA PRO A 188 -5.82 14.65 21.72
C PRO A 188 -5.36 14.99 23.14
N GLY A 189 -4.15 15.60 23.25
CA GLY A 189 -3.57 15.97 24.53
C GLY A 189 -2.79 14.88 25.24
N ILE A 190 -2.54 13.72 24.61
CA ILE A 190 -1.66 12.69 25.13
C ILE A 190 -0.23 13.23 25.26
N SER A 191 0.49 12.85 26.33
CA SER A 191 1.91 13.17 26.45
C SER A 191 2.76 12.31 25.49
N ASP A 192 3.93 12.86 25.08
CA ASP A 192 4.86 12.15 24.17
C ASP A 192 5.29 10.80 24.75
N GLU A 193 5.51 10.71 26.06
CA GLU A 193 5.84 9.46 26.76
C GLU A 193 4.73 8.42 26.60
N ASN A 194 3.47 8.79 26.85
CA ASN A 194 2.34 7.87 26.70
C ASN A 194 2.08 7.51 25.24
N ALA A 195 2.27 8.44 24.30
CA ALA A 195 2.16 8.16 22.87
C ALA A 195 3.24 7.15 22.45
N THR A 196 4.50 7.34 22.88
CA THR A 196 5.61 6.41 22.61
C THR A 196 5.31 5.03 23.16
N LYS A 197 4.79 4.93 24.40
CA LYS A 197 4.40 3.66 25.01
C LYS A 197 3.38 2.90 24.15
N ILE A 198 2.32 3.59 23.66
CA ILE A 198 1.31 2.98 22.79
C ILE A 198 1.95 2.50 21.48
N VAL A 199 2.88 3.26 20.90
CA VAL A 199 3.60 2.85 19.69
C VAL A 199 4.44 1.61 19.93
N VAL A 200 5.16 1.52 21.08
CA VAL A 200 5.94 0.33 21.47
C VAL A 200 5.02 -0.89 21.63
N GLU A 201 3.91 -0.75 22.32
CA GLU A 201 2.92 -1.82 22.46
C GLU A 201 2.42 -2.29 21.08
N HIS A 202 2.12 -1.36 20.16
CA HIS A 202 1.73 -1.69 18.79
C HIS A 202 2.85 -2.37 17.98
N CYS A 203 4.11 -2.00 18.22
CA CYS A 203 5.25 -2.70 17.62
C CYS A 203 5.27 -4.18 18.04
N HIS A 204 5.10 -4.50 19.31
CA HIS A 204 5.04 -5.87 19.80
C HIS A 204 3.82 -6.64 19.31
N GLU A 205 2.65 -6.01 19.29
CA GLU A 205 1.41 -6.65 18.88
C GLU A 205 1.38 -6.98 17.41
N LYS A 206 1.92 -6.09 16.55
CA LYS A 206 1.77 -6.18 15.10
C LYS A 206 3.08 -6.00 14.33
N LEU A 207 3.77 -4.84 14.44
CA LEU A 207 4.75 -4.41 13.45
C LEU A 207 5.96 -5.35 13.38
N LEU A 208 6.48 -5.81 14.52
CA LEU A 208 7.59 -6.76 14.60
C LEU A 208 7.27 -8.14 14.01
N LYS A 209 5.99 -8.48 13.86
CA LYS A 209 5.55 -9.76 13.30
C LYS A 209 5.42 -9.72 11.78
N LEU A 210 5.39 -8.53 11.16
CA LEU A 210 5.09 -8.38 9.73
C LEU A 210 6.12 -9.07 8.85
N LYS A 211 7.42 -8.85 9.08
CA LYS A 211 8.52 -9.36 8.25
C LYS A 211 8.49 -10.88 8.11
N ASP A 212 8.35 -11.60 9.22
CA ASP A 212 8.50 -13.05 9.23
C ASP A 212 7.19 -13.81 8.93
N ASN A 213 6.05 -13.23 9.32
CA ASN A 213 4.77 -13.94 9.26
C ASN A 213 3.86 -13.50 8.10
N PHE A 214 4.03 -12.28 7.57
CA PHE A 214 3.07 -11.70 6.65
C PHE A 214 3.67 -11.19 5.33
N ILE A 215 4.98 -10.95 5.25
CA ILE A 215 5.67 -10.63 3.99
C ILE A 215 6.02 -11.94 3.28
N ARG A 216 5.58 -12.09 2.02
CA ARG A 216 5.59 -13.34 1.28
C ARG A 216 6.72 -13.44 0.26
N THR A 217 6.94 -12.37 -0.51
CA THR A 217 7.91 -12.39 -1.60
C THR A 217 9.35 -12.31 -1.07
N GLU A 218 10.29 -12.96 -1.76
CA GLU A 218 11.71 -12.91 -1.39
C GLU A 218 12.28 -11.49 -1.42
N LYS A 219 11.84 -10.68 -2.39
CA LYS A 219 12.26 -9.28 -2.47
C LYS A 219 11.65 -8.44 -1.33
N GLY A 220 10.36 -8.64 -1.03
CA GLY A 220 9.69 -8.00 0.10
C GLY A 220 10.42 -8.28 1.42
N LYS A 221 10.77 -9.55 1.70
CA LYS A 221 11.55 -9.93 2.89
C LYS A 221 12.91 -9.25 2.96
N LYS A 222 13.63 -9.15 1.82
CA LYS A 222 14.91 -8.44 1.75
C LYS A 222 14.76 -6.95 2.01
N MET A 223 13.71 -6.32 1.48
CA MET A 223 13.41 -4.90 1.74
C MET A 223 12.97 -4.67 3.19
N ALA A 224 12.22 -5.59 3.77
CA ALA A 224 11.73 -5.50 5.14
C ALA A 224 12.84 -5.63 6.20
N LEU A 225 13.95 -6.32 5.90
CA LEU A 225 14.98 -6.60 6.89
C LEU A 225 15.58 -5.32 7.53
N PRO A 226 16.10 -4.34 6.78
CA PRO A 226 16.61 -3.11 7.37
C PRO A 226 15.53 -2.30 8.09
N LEU A 227 14.30 -2.26 7.56
CA LEU A 227 13.18 -1.56 8.18
C LEU A 227 12.74 -2.22 9.50
N HIS A 228 12.76 -3.54 9.55
CA HIS A 228 12.47 -4.29 10.76
C HIS A 228 13.53 -4.04 11.86
N MET A 229 14.81 -3.91 11.49
CA MET A 229 15.87 -3.60 12.46
C MET A 229 15.66 -2.24 13.12
N ILE A 230 15.16 -1.24 12.40
CA ILE A 230 14.78 0.06 12.97
C ILE A 230 13.71 -0.11 14.07
N LEU A 231 12.70 -0.96 13.86
CA LEU A 231 11.69 -1.24 14.88
C LEU A 231 12.28 -1.93 16.09
N VAL A 232 13.18 -2.91 15.88
CA VAL A 232 13.88 -3.62 16.98
C VAL A 232 14.69 -2.64 17.80
N ASP A 233 15.46 -1.77 17.15
CA ASP A 233 16.28 -0.77 17.85
C ASP A 233 15.41 0.26 18.59
N PHE A 234 14.29 0.69 18.02
CA PHE A 234 13.35 1.60 18.68
C PHE A 234 12.78 0.99 19.96
N VAL A 235 12.28 -0.24 19.90
CA VAL A 235 11.70 -0.95 21.05
C VAL A 235 12.74 -1.21 22.12
N ASN A 236 13.93 -1.73 21.76
CA ASN A 236 15.01 -2.00 22.72
C ASN A 236 15.46 -0.73 23.43
N ASN A 237 15.57 0.40 22.73
CA ASN A 237 15.95 1.67 23.35
C ASN A 237 14.87 2.19 24.32
N TYR A 238 13.60 1.91 24.08
CA TYR A 238 12.53 2.24 25.00
C TYR A 238 12.62 1.35 26.27
N ASP A 239 12.72 0.03 26.11
CA ASP A 239 12.75 -0.94 27.23
C ASP A 239 13.96 -0.77 28.17
N ILE A 240 15.11 -0.29 27.63
CA ILE A 240 16.31 -0.02 28.44
C ILE A 240 16.13 1.23 29.33
N ASN A 241 15.32 2.21 28.90
CA ASN A 241 15.15 3.50 29.56
C ASN A 241 13.93 3.55 30.49
N HIS A 242 13.09 2.51 30.50
CA HIS A 242 11.87 2.41 31.30
C HIS A 242 11.75 1.08 32.00
#